data_049c4f429b7c86fd980d05b22d4afeac
#
_entry.id   049c4f429b7c86fd980d05b22d4afeac
#
_cell.length_a   1.000
_cell.length_b   1.000
_cell.length_c   1.000
_cell.angle_alpha   90.00
_cell.angle_beta   90.00
_cell.angle_gamma   90.00
#
_symmetry.space_group_name_H-M   'P 1'
#
loop_
_entity.id
_entity.type
_entity.pdbx_description
1 polymer ?
#
loop_
_entity_poly.entity_id
_entity_poly.type
_entity_poly.pdbx_seq_one_letter_code
_entity_poly.pdbx_strand_id
1 'polypeptide(L)'
;MKKPVTTLIFLSLLQPVFARDMVLGYEYDITREKVPTEATLRRVADIVSSLGYTQLQLYFKDNFAYPEHPEVWRNRAHVTSEEIRAFDGYCKAKGLELVPYQSSFGHLEPWVVRPEYRKYAEHPTNTYYNTELKREMRSSAVCPTDPQSLVFLNGLFDVLLPCCSSPYVNLGCDEVWDLHADTGRSAAVLREKGVGRVYLDFVLKLRDAMKRRGKTLMFWSDIIRNYPELVDELPSDIIALDWNYEASAPFDLTTAALKRAPCRYYVCPGTSSWCSYFGRHSNMRINVLTAYNWGKRNGAEGLLLTDWGDNGYPQPWLVSLPALVYTSILMRDGTPPSDETVAAKVDEICGCKVGASLIRAGNAYLRAFSPTGTNGTLLYRLSSKPKTFKMPEHLTIRDFESAVGWLREAQAMRDLAGAPDWVKDDVALLDLLTDFVARRVAGEKGPLADVYRERYTALWLRQNRPGGVEDSMRKVFGEK
;
A
#
# COMPACT_ATOMS: atom_id res chain seq x y z
N MET A 1 -5.78 -61.26 -51.07
CA MET A 1 -6.56 -60.77 -49.94
C MET A 1 -5.66 -59.83 -49.12
N LYS A 2 -5.82 -58.53 -49.28
CA LYS A 2 -5.10 -57.48 -48.50
C LYS A 2 -5.98 -57.02 -47.33
N LYS A 3 -5.48 -57.13 -46.09
CA LYS A 3 -6.17 -56.64 -44.89
C LYS A 3 -6.08 -55.15 -44.80
N PRO A 4 -7.11 -54.39 -44.40
CA PRO A 4 -7.01 -52.97 -44.20
C PRO A 4 -6.30 -52.67 -42.86
N VAL A 5 -5.37 -51.73 -42.90
CA VAL A 5 -4.72 -51.13 -41.71
C VAL A 5 -5.62 -50.01 -41.23
N THR A 6 -6.21 -50.16 -40.05
CA THR A 6 -7.02 -49.10 -39.41
C THR A 6 -6.08 -48.21 -38.61
N THR A 7 -5.82 -46.99 -39.10
CA THR A 7 -5.08 -45.98 -38.40
C THR A 7 -6.00 -45.31 -37.37
N LEU A 8 -5.76 -45.59 -36.09
CA LEU A 8 -6.41 -44.85 -34.97
C LEU A 8 -5.77 -43.48 -34.89
N ILE A 9 -6.52 -42.45 -35.25
CA ILE A 9 -6.16 -41.05 -34.95
C ILE A 9 -6.56 -40.76 -33.50
N PHE A 10 -5.55 -40.65 -32.61
CA PHE A 10 -5.75 -40.07 -31.27
C PHE A 10 -6.00 -38.57 -31.40
N LEU A 11 -7.25 -38.15 -31.37
CA LEU A 11 -7.59 -36.76 -31.07
C LEU A 11 -7.31 -36.52 -29.57
N SER A 12 -6.18 -35.91 -29.25
CA SER A 12 -5.96 -35.32 -27.95
C SER A 12 -6.94 -34.14 -27.80
N LEU A 13 -7.99 -34.35 -27.05
CA LEU A 13 -8.85 -33.27 -26.56
C LEU A 13 -7.99 -32.37 -25.64
N LEU A 14 -7.44 -31.32 -26.22
CA LEU A 14 -6.97 -30.16 -25.43
C LEU A 14 -8.21 -29.61 -24.73
N GLN A 15 -8.40 -29.98 -23.47
CA GLN A 15 -9.34 -29.27 -22.62
C GLN A 15 -8.88 -27.79 -22.58
N PRO A 16 -9.78 -26.82 -22.81
CA PRO A 16 -9.42 -25.43 -22.61
C PRO A 16 -9.01 -25.30 -21.13
N VAL A 17 -7.77 -24.91 -20.90
CA VAL A 17 -7.34 -24.42 -19.60
C VAL A 17 -8.18 -23.16 -19.40
N PHE A 18 -9.28 -23.28 -18.64
CA PHE A 18 -10.01 -22.13 -18.16
C PHE A 18 -8.97 -21.26 -17.45
N ALA A 19 -8.68 -20.07 -18.00
CA ALA A 19 -7.87 -19.08 -17.33
C ALA A 19 -8.53 -18.86 -15.96
N ARG A 20 -7.83 -19.23 -14.89
CA ARG A 20 -8.29 -18.94 -13.53
C ARG A 20 -8.51 -17.44 -13.45
N ASP A 21 -9.68 -17.02 -13.02
CA ASP A 21 -9.91 -15.58 -12.80
C ASP A 21 -8.87 -15.09 -11.81
N MET A 22 -8.24 -13.95 -12.12
CA MET A 22 -7.25 -13.31 -11.25
C MET A 22 -7.89 -12.98 -9.90
N VAL A 23 -7.21 -13.28 -8.81
CA VAL A 23 -7.62 -12.81 -7.47
C VAL A 23 -7.69 -11.28 -7.48
N LEU A 24 -8.77 -10.72 -6.97
CA LEU A 24 -8.90 -9.30 -6.73
C LEU A 24 -8.69 -9.02 -5.24
N GLY A 25 -7.55 -8.43 -4.92
CA GLY A 25 -7.14 -8.09 -3.55
C GLY A 25 -7.08 -6.58 -3.31
N TYR A 26 -7.27 -6.20 -2.06
CA TYR A 26 -7.06 -4.84 -1.56
C TYR A 26 -6.10 -4.89 -0.37
N GLU A 27 -5.00 -4.14 -0.45
CA GLU A 27 -4.10 -3.90 0.68
C GLU A 27 -4.48 -2.56 1.31
N TYR A 28 -4.68 -2.58 2.63
CA TYR A 28 -5.04 -1.42 3.43
C TYR A 28 -3.98 -1.16 4.50
N ASP A 29 -3.23 -0.08 4.33
CA ASP A 29 -2.25 0.37 5.32
C ASP A 29 -2.96 0.92 6.56
N ILE A 30 -2.94 0.17 7.64
CA ILE A 30 -3.44 0.59 8.95
C ILE A 30 -2.29 0.95 9.91
N THR A 31 -1.08 1.10 9.38
CA THR A 31 0.10 1.56 10.12
C THR A 31 0.17 3.09 10.13
N ARG A 32 1.33 3.67 10.17
CA ARG A 32 1.56 5.13 10.16
C ARG A 32 0.80 5.83 11.29
N GLU A 33 0.48 5.07 12.37
CA GLU A 33 -0.28 5.47 13.55
C GLU A 33 -1.77 5.81 13.28
N LYS A 34 -2.28 5.65 12.06
CA LYS A 34 -3.70 5.79 11.71
C LYS A 34 -4.39 4.43 11.71
N VAL A 35 -4.72 3.96 12.90
CA VAL A 35 -5.41 2.68 13.07
C VAL A 35 -6.91 2.91 13.09
N PRO A 36 -7.68 2.33 12.15
CA PRO A 36 -9.13 2.49 12.11
C PRO A 36 -9.83 1.91 13.34
N THR A 37 -11.01 2.43 13.66
CA THR A 37 -11.91 1.78 14.62
C THR A 37 -12.44 0.46 14.04
N GLU A 38 -12.94 -0.44 14.88
CA GLU A 38 -13.59 -1.67 14.43
C GLU A 38 -14.74 -1.39 13.47
N ALA A 39 -15.57 -0.38 13.76
CA ALA A 39 -16.67 0.03 12.89
C ALA A 39 -16.18 0.46 11.51
N THR A 40 -15.06 1.18 11.44
CA THR A 40 -14.42 1.57 10.18
C THR A 40 -13.89 0.37 9.42
N LEU A 41 -13.19 -0.56 10.09
CA LEU A 41 -12.69 -1.79 9.44
C LEU A 41 -13.82 -2.63 8.87
N ARG A 42 -14.91 -2.82 9.63
CA ARG A 42 -16.10 -3.57 9.16
C ARG A 42 -16.75 -2.90 7.96
N ARG A 43 -16.91 -1.58 7.97
CA ARG A 43 -17.42 -0.81 6.82
C ARG A 43 -16.54 -0.98 5.57
N VAL A 44 -15.23 -0.88 5.73
CA VAL A 44 -14.29 -1.12 4.61
C VAL A 44 -14.47 -2.53 4.08
N ALA A 45 -14.51 -3.55 4.93
CA ALA A 45 -14.74 -4.92 4.52
C ALA A 45 -16.08 -5.12 3.79
N ASP A 46 -17.17 -4.48 4.26
CA ASP A 46 -18.47 -4.54 3.60
C ASP A 46 -18.43 -3.94 2.19
N ILE A 47 -17.79 -2.76 2.04
CA ILE A 47 -17.70 -2.08 0.75
C ILE A 47 -16.82 -2.88 -0.22
N VAL A 48 -15.62 -3.31 0.18
CA VAL A 48 -14.73 -4.04 -0.73
C VAL A 48 -15.31 -5.40 -1.11
N SER A 49 -15.97 -6.10 -0.18
CA SER A 49 -16.72 -7.34 -0.48
C SER A 49 -17.83 -7.07 -1.50
N SER A 50 -18.64 -6.02 -1.32
CA SER A 50 -19.73 -5.66 -2.25
C SER A 50 -19.23 -5.31 -3.65
N LEU A 51 -17.98 -4.87 -3.77
CA LEU A 51 -17.29 -4.59 -5.02
C LEU A 51 -16.65 -5.84 -5.65
N GLY A 52 -16.79 -7.03 -5.05
CA GLY A 52 -16.26 -8.29 -5.58
C GLY A 52 -14.78 -8.54 -5.26
N TYR A 53 -14.18 -7.80 -4.35
CA TYR A 53 -12.87 -8.16 -3.81
C TYR A 53 -13.00 -9.46 -3.01
N THR A 54 -12.01 -10.34 -3.16
CA THR A 54 -11.97 -11.64 -2.49
C THR A 54 -10.87 -11.72 -1.45
N GLN A 55 -9.94 -10.77 -1.45
CA GLN A 55 -8.81 -10.72 -0.52
C GLN A 55 -8.66 -9.32 0.05
N LEU A 56 -8.50 -9.22 1.38
CA LEU A 56 -8.14 -8.00 2.11
C LEU A 56 -6.84 -8.25 2.86
N GLN A 57 -5.82 -7.44 2.60
CA GLN A 57 -4.56 -7.48 3.34
C GLN A 57 -4.51 -6.30 4.32
N LEU A 58 -4.26 -6.57 5.60
CA LEU A 58 -4.01 -5.53 6.61
C LEU A 58 -2.54 -5.48 6.97
N TYR A 59 -1.96 -4.30 6.83
CA TYR A 59 -0.55 -4.07 7.11
C TYR A 59 -0.29 -3.82 8.59
N PHE A 60 0.54 -4.68 9.19
CA PHE A 60 1.03 -4.55 10.57
C PHE A 60 2.53 -4.23 10.58
N LYS A 61 2.91 -3.36 11.50
CA LYS A 61 4.30 -2.95 11.71
C LYS A 61 4.62 -2.92 13.20
N ASP A 62 4.12 -1.93 13.91
CA ASP A 62 4.25 -1.70 15.35
C ASP A 62 2.88 -1.42 16.00
N ASN A 63 1.82 -1.64 15.26
CA ASN A 63 0.43 -1.37 15.62
C ASN A 63 -0.38 -2.63 15.95
N PHE A 64 0.29 -3.75 16.25
CA PHE A 64 -0.32 -4.95 16.77
C PHE A 64 0.17 -5.21 18.21
N ALA A 65 -0.73 -5.61 19.11
CA ALA A 65 -0.44 -5.81 20.52
C ALA A 65 0.28 -7.14 20.79
N TYR A 66 1.57 -7.19 20.46
CA TYR A 66 2.42 -8.34 20.80
C TYR A 66 2.66 -8.41 22.30
N PRO A 67 2.20 -9.47 23.02
CA PRO A 67 2.26 -9.52 24.49
C PRO A 67 3.67 -9.37 25.06
N GLU A 68 4.67 -9.94 24.38
CA GLU A 68 6.07 -9.91 24.81
C GLU A 68 6.78 -8.58 24.51
N HIS A 69 6.11 -7.64 23.83
CA HIS A 69 6.72 -6.41 23.33
C HIS A 69 5.87 -5.15 23.61
N PRO A 70 5.33 -4.97 24.84
CA PRO A 70 4.40 -3.88 25.15
C PRO A 70 5.00 -2.49 24.98
N GLU A 71 6.32 -2.33 25.09
CA GLU A 71 7.04 -1.06 24.90
C GLU A 71 6.94 -0.54 23.45
N VAL A 72 6.62 -1.39 22.48
CA VAL A 72 6.51 -1.01 21.09
C VAL A 72 5.14 -0.40 20.79
N TRP A 73 4.05 -0.96 21.30
CA TRP A 73 2.67 -0.65 20.90
C TRP A 73 1.83 0.03 21.98
N ARG A 74 2.10 -0.15 23.28
CA ARG A 74 1.21 0.26 24.40
C ARG A 74 0.78 1.73 24.34
N ASN A 75 1.69 2.61 23.93
CA ASN A 75 1.44 4.06 23.85
C ASN A 75 1.08 4.53 22.43
N ARG A 76 0.65 3.61 21.57
CA ARG A 76 0.31 3.87 20.16
C ARG A 76 -1.09 3.34 19.86
N ALA A 77 -1.69 3.83 18.78
CA ALA A 77 -2.87 3.17 18.24
C ALA A 77 -2.50 1.75 17.78
N HIS A 78 -3.25 0.76 18.24
CA HIS A 78 -2.97 -0.66 17.96
C HIS A 78 -4.26 -1.48 17.90
N VAL A 79 -4.13 -2.70 17.40
CA VAL A 79 -5.17 -3.75 17.41
C VAL A 79 -4.68 -4.94 18.22
N THR A 80 -5.61 -5.70 18.80
CA THR A 80 -5.31 -6.90 19.60
C THR A 80 -5.55 -8.18 18.83
N SER A 81 -5.05 -9.30 19.38
CA SER A 81 -5.28 -10.63 18.83
C SER A 81 -6.77 -10.98 18.76
N GLU A 82 -7.55 -10.60 19.77
CA GLU A 82 -8.99 -10.84 19.86
C GLU A 82 -9.73 -10.07 18.77
N GLU A 83 -9.39 -8.80 18.58
CA GLU A 83 -9.99 -7.95 17.56
C GLU A 83 -9.71 -8.50 16.16
N ILE A 84 -8.47 -8.94 15.87
CA ILE A 84 -8.13 -9.48 14.56
C ILE A 84 -8.81 -10.82 14.32
N ARG A 85 -8.90 -11.73 15.31
CA ARG A 85 -9.68 -12.97 15.17
C ARG A 85 -11.16 -12.71 14.89
N ALA A 86 -11.75 -11.75 15.61
CA ALA A 86 -13.16 -11.36 15.37
C ALA A 86 -13.33 -10.75 13.97
N PHE A 87 -12.38 -9.95 13.51
CA PHE A 87 -12.41 -9.36 12.19
C PHE A 87 -12.15 -10.39 11.06
N ASP A 88 -11.29 -11.37 11.27
CA ASP A 88 -11.10 -12.50 10.35
C ASP A 88 -12.42 -13.28 10.15
N GLY A 89 -13.09 -13.61 11.25
CA GLY A 89 -14.42 -14.23 11.20
C GLY A 89 -15.44 -13.38 10.46
N TYR A 90 -15.42 -12.06 10.66
CA TYR A 90 -16.28 -11.12 9.94
C TYR A 90 -15.99 -11.09 8.44
N CYS A 91 -14.73 -10.96 8.04
CA CYS A 91 -14.29 -10.99 6.64
C CYS A 91 -14.73 -12.29 5.97
N LYS A 92 -14.49 -13.43 6.62
CA LYS A 92 -14.86 -14.75 6.11
C LYS A 92 -16.38 -14.86 5.86
N ALA A 93 -17.21 -14.34 6.76
CA ALA A 93 -18.66 -14.31 6.57
C ALA A 93 -19.12 -13.44 5.39
N LYS A 94 -18.26 -12.51 4.93
CA LYS A 94 -18.48 -11.66 3.76
C LYS A 94 -17.83 -12.19 2.48
N GLY A 95 -17.22 -13.38 2.51
CA GLY A 95 -16.49 -13.93 1.38
C GLY A 95 -15.12 -13.30 1.13
N LEU A 96 -14.58 -12.56 2.12
CA LEU A 96 -13.24 -12.00 2.08
C LEU A 96 -12.24 -12.89 2.82
N GLU A 97 -11.08 -13.12 2.24
CA GLU A 97 -9.93 -13.71 2.90
C GLU A 97 -9.08 -12.60 3.54
N LEU A 98 -8.95 -12.62 4.86
CA LEU A 98 -8.10 -11.67 5.58
C LEU A 98 -6.65 -12.18 5.61
N VAL A 99 -5.77 -11.56 4.83
CA VAL A 99 -4.34 -11.87 4.77
C VAL A 99 -3.57 -10.93 5.71
N PRO A 100 -2.88 -11.45 6.73
CA PRO A 100 -2.00 -10.61 7.55
C PRO A 100 -0.77 -10.18 6.72
N TYR A 101 -0.42 -8.90 6.80
CA TYR A 101 0.83 -8.38 6.26
C TYR A 101 1.68 -7.83 7.40
N GLN A 102 2.82 -8.47 7.69
CA GLN A 102 3.78 -8.08 8.72
C GLN A 102 5.13 -7.73 8.11
N SER A 103 5.62 -6.50 8.28
CA SER A 103 7.02 -6.18 7.93
C SER A 103 7.98 -7.13 8.63
N SER A 104 8.88 -7.76 7.86
CA SER A 104 9.73 -8.84 8.36
C SER A 104 11.20 -8.76 7.92
N PHE A 105 11.56 -7.78 7.09
CA PHE A 105 12.94 -7.56 6.68
C PHE A 105 13.28 -6.06 6.71
N GLY A 106 12.77 -5.25 5.75
CA GLY A 106 12.78 -3.80 5.81
C GLY A 106 11.61 -3.25 6.65
N HIS A 107 11.51 -1.93 6.72
CA HIS A 107 10.43 -1.20 7.40
C HIS A 107 10.21 -1.56 8.88
N LEU A 108 11.24 -2.02 9.57
CA LEU A 108 11.23 -2.34 10.99
C LEU A 108 11.83 -1.23 11.87
N GLU A 109 11.95 0.00 11.35
CA GLU A 109 12.48 1.14 12.10
C GLU A 109 11.77 1.39 13.46
N PRO A 110 10.46 1.17 13.65
CA PRO A 110 9.85 1.31 14.97
C PRO A 110 10.36 0.32 16.01
N TRP A 111 10.97 -0.77 15.55
CA TRP A 111 11.60 -1.80 16.35
C TRP A 111 13.09 -1.55 16.51
N VAL A 112 13.84 -1.63 15.40
CA VAL A 112 15.31 -1.72 15.43
C VAL A 112 16.02 -0.46 15.94
N VAL A 113 15.37 0.68 15.97
CA VAL A 113 15.93 1.91 16.56
C VAL A 113 15.81 1.94 18.09
N ARG A 114 15.02 1.05 18.71
CA ARG A 114 14.87 0.95 20.15
C ARG A 114 16.06 0.17 20.76
N PRO A 115 16.56 0.57 21.94
CA PRO A 115 17.72 -0.08 22.54
C PRO A 115 17.58 -1.60 22.67
N GLU A 116 16.38 -2.08 23.02
CA GLU A 116 16.08 -3.50 23.27
C GLU A 116 16.21 -4.36 22.03
N TYR A 117 15.94 -3.76 20.83
CA TYR A 117 15.89 -4.45 19.53
C TYR A 117 17.08 -4.16 18.63
N ARG A 118 17.99 -3.24 18.99
CA ARG A 118 19.20 -2.92 18.19
C ARG A 118 20.08 -4.13 17.92
N LYS A 119 20.04 -5.12 18.80
CA LYS A 119 20.77 -6.39 18.62
C LYS A 119 20.31 -7.17 17.38
N TYR A 120 19.11 -6.92 16.88
CA TYR A 120 18.58 -7.55 15.67
C TYR A 120 18.83 -6.71 14.40
N ALA A 121 19.13 -5.41 14.54
CA ALA A 121 19.31 -4.51 13.41
C ALA A 121 20.52 -4.87 12.56
N GLU A 122 20.42 -4.66 11.25
CA GLU A 122 21.57 -4.68 10.34
C GLU A 122 22.58 -3.60 10.72
N HIS A 123 22.10 -2.39 11.05
CA HIS A 123 22.90 -1.32 11.62
C HIS A 123 22.46 -1.06 13.07
N PRO A 124 23.27 -1.44 14.07
CA PRO A 124 22.93 -1.19 15.50
C PRO A 124 22.89 0.28 15.89
N THR A 125 23.31 1.17 15.02
CA THR A 125 23.16 2.63 15.10
C THR A 125 21.81 3.06 14.59
N ASN A 126 21.32 4.26 15.00
CA ASN A 126 20.02 4.74 14.51
C ASN A 126 20.03 5.14 13.03
N THR A 127 21.22 5.44 12.50
CA THR A 127 21.44 5.86 11.11
C THR A 127 22.67 5.18 10.53
N TYR A 128 22.74 5.11 9.22
CA TYR A 128 23.87 4.63 8.45
C TYR A 128 23.97 5.41 7.13
N TYR A 129 25.15 5.39 6.49
CA TYR A 129 25.32 5.99 5.16
C TYR A 129 25.00 4.95 4.08
N ASN A 130 23.97 5.24 3.28
CA ASN A 130 23.59 4.43 2.13
C ASN A 130 24.46 4.83 0.92
N THR A 131 25.25 3.90 0.38
CA THR A 131 26.21 4.16 -0.70
C THR A 131 25.56 4.32 -2.07
N GLU A 132 24.41 3.69 -2.30
CA GLU A 132 23.64 3.83 -3.55
C GLU A 132 22.90 5.16 -3.61
N LEU A 133 22.16 5.51 -2.55
CA LEU A 133 21.41 6.76 -2.46
C LEU A 133 22.27 7.97 -2.07
N LYS A 134 23.54 7.74 -1.68
CA LYS A 134 24.55 8.75 -1.29
C LYS A 134 24.03 9.71 -0.20
N ARG A 135 23.38 9.16 0.82
CA ARG A 135 22.82 9.93 1.95
C ARG A 135 22.75 9.10 3.22
N GLU A 136 22.62 9.79 4.34
CA GLU A 136 22.26 9.13 5.59
C GLU A 136 20.80 8.61 5.54
N MET A 137 20.63 7.39 6.00
CA MET A 137 19.36 6.69 6.12
C MET A 137 19.15 6.25 7.57
N ARG A 138 17.89 6.10 7.96
CA ARG A 138 17.52 5.53 9.24
C ARG A 138 17.58 4.01 9.16
N SER A 139 18.12 3.35 10.19
CA SER A 139 18.11 1.88 10.27
C SER A 139 16.70 1.36 10.27
N SER A 140 16.43 0.39 9.40
CA SER A 140 15.09 -0.14 9.18
C SER A 140 15.03 -1.66 9.03
N ALA A 141 16.17 -2.32 8.77
CA ALA A 141 16.20 -3.75 8.51
C ALA A 141 16.78 -4.56 9.68
N VAL A 142 16.30 -5.78 9.82
CA VAL A 142 16.96 -6.80 10.63
C VAL A 142 18.17 -7.36 9.90
N CYS A 143 19.18 -7.86 10.65
CA CYS A 143 20.37 -8.47 10.10
C CYS A 143 20.05 -9.85 9.49
N PRO A 144 20.17 -10.03 8.14
CA PRO A 144 19.78 -11.28 7.47
C PRO A 144 20.77 -12.44 7.75
N THR A 145 21.97 -12.10 8.20
CA THR A 145 23.03 -13.09 8.49
C THR A 145 23.06 -13.55 9.95
N ASP A 146 22.29 -12.87 10.83
CA ASP A 146 22.17 -13.26 12.23
C ASP A 146 20.94 -14.18 12.43
N PRO A 147 21.14 -15.42 12.91
CA PRO A 147 20.02 -16.32 13.23
C PRO A 147 19.03 -15.74 14.25
N GLN A 148 19.46 -14.84 15.13
CA GLN A 148 18.60 -14.22 16.15
C GLN A 148 17.53 -13.31 15.54
N SER A 149 17.79 -12.74 14.36
CA SER A 149 16.78 -11.99 13.61
C SER A 149 15.56 -12.86 13.26
N LEU A 150 15.81 -14.09 12.80
CA LEU A 150 14.73 -15.03 12.48
C LEU A 150 14.03 -15.55 13.76
N VAL A 151 14.74 -15.73 14.86
CA VAL A 151 14.14 -16.08 16.16
C VAL A 151 13.17 -14.99 16.62
N PHE A 152 13.59 -13.72 16.56
CA PHE A 152 12.75 -12.57 16.89
C PHE A 152 11.49 -12.52 16.02
N LEU A 153 11.63 -12.62 14.69
CA LEU A 153 10.50 -12.58 13.76
C LEU A 153 9.55 -13.76 13.98
N ASN A 154 10.06 -14.96 14.25
CA ASN A 154 9.23 -16.12 14.57
C ASN A 154 8.35 -15.87 15.79
N GLY A 155 8.85 -15.18 16.82
CA GLY A 155 8.04 -14.77 17.98
C GLY A 155 6.85 -13.90 17.58
N LEU A 156 7.04 -12.95 16.64
CA LEU A 156 5.93 -12.14 16.11
C LEU A 156 4.93 -12.98 15.30
N PHE A 157 5.43 -13.88 14.46
CA PHE A 157 4.59 -14.75 13.63
C PHE A 157 3.73 -15.70 14.48
N ASP A 158 4.27 -16.24 15.56
CA ASP A 158 3.56 -17.17 16.45
C ASP A 158 2.38 -16.50 17.17
N VAL A 159 2.39 -15.17 17.31
CA VAL A 159 1.28 -14.39 17.88
C VAL A 159 0.27 -13.94 16.81
N LEU A 160 0.74 -13.38 15.70
CA LEU A 160 -0.12 -12.77 14.70
C LEU A 160 -0.82 -13.81 13.80
N LEU A 161 -0.07 -14.79 13.25
CA LEU A 161 -0.61 -15.68 12.21
C LEU A 161 -1.79 -16.54 12.67
N PRO A 162 -1.87 -17.01 13.94
CA PRO A 162 -3.05 -17.71 14.43
C PRO A 162 -4.33 -16.85 14.52
N CYS A 163 -4.20 -15.53 14.34
CA CYS A 163 -5.35 -14.63 14.35
C CYS A 163 -6.07 -14.57 12.98
N CYS A 164 -5.45 -15.08 11.91
CA CYS A 164 -5.99 -15.05 10.55
C CYS A 164 -6.07 -16.46 9.96
N SER A 165 -7.24 -16.80 9.43
CA SER A 165 -7.48 -18.13 8.83
C SER A 165 -6.87 -18.30 7.43
N SER A 166 -6.46 -17.22 6.76
CA SER A 166 -5.84 -17.26 5.42
C SER A 166 -4.64 -18.21 5.37
N PRO A 167 -4.48 -19.01 4.31
CA PRO A 167 -3.26 -19.77 4.05
C PRO A 167 -2.09 -18.89 3.59
N TYR A 168 -2.33 -17.61 3.28
CA TYR A 168 -1.34 -16.65 2.84
C TYR A 168 -0.90 -15.71 3.96
N VAL A 169 0.32 -15.18 3.81
CA VAL A 169 0.86 -14.11 4.64
C VAL A 169 1.81 -13.26 3.81
N ASN A 170 1.61 -11.94 3.84
CA ASN A 170 2.55 -11.00 3.25
C ASN A 170 3.60 -10.62 4.32
N LEU A 171 4.86 -10.86 4.05
CA LEU A 171 5.97 -10.54 4.96
C LEU A 171 6.74 -9.27 4.56
N GLY A 172 6.25 -8.51 3.58
CA GLY A 172 6.91 -7.30 3.09
C GLY A 172 8.19 -7.62 2.33
N CYS A 173 9.33 -7.39 2.94
CA CYS A 173 10.68 -7.57 2.38
C CYS A 173 11.07 -6.54 1.31
N ASP A 174 10.30 -5.46 1.17
CA ASP A 174 10.58 -4.35 0.28
C ASP A 174 11.58 -3.35 0.88
N GLU A 175 12.17 -2.54 0.01
CA GLU A 175 13.01 -1.39 0.33
C GLU A 175 14.08 -1.64 1.42
N VAL A 176 14.74 -2.80 1.37
CA VAL A 176 15.80 -3.18 2.33
C VAL A 176 17.09 -2.41 2.01
N TRP A 177 17.01 -1.09 2.11
CA TRP A 177 18.11 -0.17 1.79
C TRP A 177 19.32 -0.34 2.70
N ASP A 178 19.15 -0.93 3.88
CA ASP A 178 20.23 -1.21 4.84
C ASP A 178 21.32 -2.12 4.26
N LEU A 179 20.99 -2.94 3.26
CA LEU A 179 21.97 -3.79 2.59
C LEU A 179 22.91 -3.06 1.61
N HIS A 180 22.60 -1.79 1.29
CA HIS A 180 23.39 -0.94 0.39
C HIS A 180 24.31 0.00 1.19
N ALA A 181 25.12 -0.57 2.10
CA ALA A 181 26.11 0.16 2.88
C ALA A 181 27.40 -0.64 2.99
N ASP A 182 28.54 0.04 3.04
CA ASP A 182 29.86 -0.59 3.25
C ASP A 182 30.06 -1.06 4.70
N THR A 183 29.17 -0.62 5.58
CA THR A 183 29.12 -0.95 7.00
C THR A 183 27.92 -1.84 7.28
N GLY A 184 27.79 -2.31 8.52
CA GLY A 184 26.71 -3.18 8.94
C GLY A 184 27.20 -4.55 9.35
N ARG A 185 26.34 -5.31 10.00
CA ARG A 185 26.69 -6.62 10.55
C ARG A 185 26.88 -7.68 9.46
N SER A 186 26.19 -7.51 8.32
CA SER A 186 26.29 -8.39 7.15
C SER A 186 27.37 -7.96 6.15
N ALA A 187 28.10 -6.85 6.39
CA ALA A 187 29.01 -6.25 5.41
C ALA A 187 30.05 -7.22 4.82
N ALA A 188 30.60 -8.15 5.59
CA ALA A 188 31.55 -9.15 5.09
C ALA A 188 30.87 -10.12 4.10
N VAL A 189 29.69 -10.61 4.42
CA VAL A 189 28.92 -11.55 3.57
C VAL A 189 28.37 -10.83 2.33
N LEU A 190 27.98 -9.56 2.46
CA LEU A 190 27.53 -8.73 1.34
C LEU A 190 28.66 -8.51 0.32
N ARG A 191 29.91 -8.29 0.78
CA ARG A 191 31.08 -8.19 -0.12
C ARG A 191 31.40 -9.51 -0.82
N GLU A 192 31.18 -10.63 -0.17
CA GLU A 192 31.45 -11.97 -0.73
C GLU A 192 30.39 -12.41 -1.72
N LYS A 193 29.08 -12.27 -1.35
CA LYS A 193 27.97 -12.88 -2.08
C LYS A 193 27.16 -11.89 -2.91
N GLY A 194 27.25 -10.61 -2.64
CA GLY A 194 26.41 -9.56 -3.21
C GLY A 194 25.05 -9.43 -2.52
N VAL A 195 24.45 -8.24 -2.68
CA VAL A 195 23.17 -7.86 -2.04
C VAL A 195 22.03 -8.80 -2.44
N GLY A 196 21.88 -9.08 -3.75
CA GLY A 196 20.80 -9.93 -4.26
C GLY A 196 20.81 -11.33 -3.64
N ARG A 197 21.98 -11.95 -3.53
CA ARG A 197 22.12 -13.28 -2.93
C ARG A 197 21.79 -13.28 -1.43
N VAL A 198 22.30 -12.33 -0.69
CA VAL A 198 22.00 -12.19 0.76
C VAL A 198 20.52 -11.94 1.00
N TYR A 199 19.92 -11.10 0.16
CA TYR A 199 18.47 -10.82 0.20
C TYR A 199 17.67 -12.11 -0.05
N LEU A 200 17.92 -12.80 -1.14
CA LEU A 200 17.19 -14.02 -1.50
C LEU A 200 17.37 -15.12 -0.45
N ASP A 201 18.59 -15.33 0.05
CA ASP A 201 18.87 -16.32 1.11
C ASP A 201 18.01 -16.06 2.37
N PHE A 202 17.77 -14.79 2.71
CA PHE A 202 16.91 -14.45 3.86
C PHE A 202 15.43 -14.63 3.55
N VAL A 203 14.95 -14.24 2.37
CA VAL A 203 13.57 -14.50 1.92
C VAL A 203 13.27 -16.00 1.93
N LEU A 204 14.21 -16.85 1.51
CA LEU A 204 14.05 -18.30 1.55
C LEU A 204 13.97 -18.85 2.99
N LYS A 205 14.71 -18.28 3.95
CA LYS A 205 14.56 -18.61 5.38
C LYS A 205 13.17 -18.23 5.91
N LEU A 206 12.64 -17.06 5.51
CA LEU A 206 11.26 -16.64 5.85
C LEU A 206 10.23 -17.57 5.23
N ARG A 207 10.41 -17.93 3.95
CA ARG A 207 9.55 -18.93 3.29
C ARG A 207 9.52 -20.25 4.05
N ASP A 208 10.65 -20.77 4.47
CA ASP A 208 10.73 -22.02 5.24
C ASP A 208 10.04 -21.89 6.60
N ALA A 209 10.14 -20.73 7.24
CA ALA A 209 9.42 -20.44 8.48
C ALA A 209 7.89 -20.45 8.27
N MET A 210 7.41 -19.90 7.15
CA MET A 210 5.99 -19.91 6.79
C MET A 210 5.51 -21.32 6.42
N LYS A 211 6.30 -22.05 5.65
CA LYS A 211 5.98 -23.44 5.29
C LYS A 211 5.79 -24.35 6.50
N ARG A 212 6.63 -24.22 7.54
CA ARG A 212 6.45 -24.95 8.80
C ARG A 212 5.14 -24.63 9.52
N ARG A 213 4.54 -23.45 9.26
CA ARG A 213 3.26 -23.00 9.80
C ARG A 213 2.08 -23.28 8.85
N GLY A 214 2.31 -24.01 7.75
CA GLY A 214 1.29 -24.27 6.73
C GLY A 214 0.84 -23.00 5.97
N LYS A 215 1.68 -21.95 5.93
CA LYS A 215 1.39 -20.70 5.24
C LYS A 215 2.22 -20.57 3.97
N THR A 216 1.68 -19.87 2.98
CA THR A 216 2.37 -19.45 1.76
C THR A 216 2.86 -18.03 1.93
N LEU A 217 4.15 -17.81 1.70
CA LEU A 217 4.78 -16.50 1.72
C LEU A 217 4.34 -15.67 0.51
N MET A 218 3.91 -14.43 0.77
CA MET A 218 3.86 -13.33 -0.20
C MET A 218 4.93 -12.30 0.19
N PHE A 219 5.62 -11.70 -0.80
CA PHE A 219 6.66 -10.69 -0.55
C PHE A 219 6.73 -9.69 -1.71
N TRP A 220 7.12 -8.45 -1.42
CA TRP A 220 7.32 -7.42 -2.44
C TRP A 220 8.60 -7.68 -3.22
N SER A 221 8.53 -7.63 -4.54
CA SER A 221 9.58 -8.12 -5.44
C SER A 221 10.54 -7.04 -5.97
N ASP A 222 10.49 -5.82 -5.43
CA ASP A 222 11.32 -4.70 -5.89
C ASP A 222 12.82 -4.99 -5.84
N ILE A 223 13.31 -5.59 -4.77
CA ILE A 223 14.74 -5.89 -4.62
C ILE A 223 15.15 -7.00 -5.59
N ILE A 224 14.43 -8.13 -5.61
CA ILE A 224 14.82 -9.27 -6.45
C ILE A 224 14.76 -8.96 -7.96
N ARG A 225 13.87 -8.04 -8.37
CA ARG A 225 13.79 -7.59 -9.78
C ARG A 225 15.08 -6.93 -10.28
N ASN A 226 15.88 -6.38 -9.38
CA ASN A 226 17.19 -5.80 -9.72
C ASN A 226 18.28 -6.88 -9.95
N TYR A 227 17.96 -8.15 -9.69
CA TYR A 227 18.86 -9.31 -9.83
C TYR A 227 18.21 -10.39 -10.70
N PRO A 228 18.08 -10.14 -12.02
CA PRO A 228 17.33 -11.01 -12.93
C PRO A 228 17.88 -12.44 -12.98
N GLU A 229 19.16 -12.64 -12.69
CA GLU A 229 19.81 -13.95 -12.58
C GLU A 229 19.33 -14.79 -11.40
N LEU A 230 18.75 -14.15 -10.38
CA LEU A 230 18.22 -14.81 -9.18
C LEU A 230 16.70 -15.03 -9.25
N VAL A 231 16.01 -14.42 -10.19
CA VAL A 231 14.56 -14.54 -10.34
C VAL A 231 14.14 -15.99 -10.62
N ASP A 232 14.95 -16.71 -11.40
CA ASP A 232 14.71 -18.12 -11.74
C ASP A 232 14.90 -19.09 -10.54
N GLU A 233 15.50 -18.62 -9.43
CA GLU A 233 15.67 -19.37 -8.19
C GLU A 233 14.49 -19.22 -7.22
N LEU A 234 13.53 -18.34 -7.52
CA LEU A 234 12.34 -18.16 -6.68
C LEU A 234 11.48 -19.44 -6.71
N PRO A 235 11.18 -20.07 -5.55
CA PRO A 235 10.45 -21.32 -5.54
C PRO A 235 8.97 -21.13 -5.92
N SER A 236 8.36 -22.18 -6.49
CA SER A 236 6.96 -22.15 -6.97
C SER A 236 5.91 -22.02 -5.87
N ASP A 237 6.28 -22.20 -4.60
CA ASP A 237 5.38 -22.16 -3.44
C ASP A 237 5.35 -20.80 -2.72
N ILE A 238 5.84 -19.73 -3.40
CA ILE A 238 5.72 -18.34 -2.93
C ILE A 238 4.97 -17.47 -3.95
N ILE A 239 4.59 -16.27 -3.53
CA ILE A 239 3.94 -15.28 -4.39
C ILE A 239 4.75 -13.98 -4.35
N ALA A 240 5.27 -13.57 -5.50
CA ALA A 240 5.92 -12.28 -5.68
C ALA A 240 4.86 -11.19 -5.93
N LEU A 241 4.99 -10.05 -5.25
CA LEU A 241 4.10 -8.89 -5.37
C LEU A 241 4.82 -7.81 -6.17
N ASP A 242 4.42 -7.62 -7.43
CA ASP A 242 5.03 -6.69 -8.38
C ASP A 242 4.38 -5.32 -8.28
N TRP A 243 4.94 -4.45 -7.44
CA TRP A 243 4.38 -3.13 -7.19
C TRP A 243 5.02 -2.02 -8.03
N ASN A 244 4.19 -1.10 -8.47
CA ASN A 244 4.58 0.20 -9.03
C ASN A 244 3.34 1.10 -9.09
N TYR A 245 3.49 2.42 -8.86
CA TYR A 245 2.36 3.31 -8.59
C TYR A 245 2.23 4.49 -9.56
N GLU A 246 3.15 4.61 -10.51
CA GLU A 246 3.09 5.68 -11.50
C GLU A 246 2.39 5.23 -12.80
N ALA A 247 1.77 6.18 -13.50
CA ALA A 247 1.17 5.94 -14.81
C ALA A 247 2.18 5.40 -15.85
N SER A 248 3.46 5.74 -15.67
CA SER A 248 4.58 5.26 -16.49
C SER A 248 5.21 3.96 -15.98
N ALA A 249 4.57 3.25 -15.06
CA ALA A 249 5.07 2.01 -14.48
C ALA A 249 5.44 0.97 -15.57
N PRO A 250 6.65 0.37 -15.53
CA PRO A 250 7.12 -0.56 -16.54
C PRO A 250 6.59 -1.99 -16.31
N PHE A 251 5.28 -2.16 -16.13
CA PHE A 251 4.66 -3.47 -15.90
C PHE A 251 4.87 -4.44 -17.07
N ASP A 252 5.12 -3.94 -18.28
CA ASP A 252 5.51 -4.75 -19.43
C ASP A 252 6.83 -5.52 -19.19
N LEU A 253 7.82 -4.84 -18.63
CA LEU A 253 9.14 -5.41 -18.35
C LEU A 253 9.12 -6.29 -17.09
N THR A 254 8.52 -5.80 -16.00
CA THR A 254 8.53 -6.49 -14.70
C THR A 254 7.71 -7.78 -14.74
N THR A 255 6.53 -7.75 -15.34
CA THR A 255 5.69 -8.95 -15.50
C THR A 255 6.29 -9.95 -16.50
N ALA A 256 7.02 -9.50 -17.54
CA ALA A 256 7.73 -10.39 -18.47
C ALA A 256 8.89 -11.12 -17.75
N ALA A 257 9.55 -10.48 -16.79
CA ALA A 257 10.56 -11.13 -15.97
C ALA A 257 9.94 -12.19 -15.04
N LEU A 258 8.86 -11.83 -14.32
CA LEU A 258 8.18 -12.75 -13.39
C LEU A 258 7.45 -13.90 -14.08
N LYS A 259 7.01 -13.73 -15.32
CA LYS A 259 6.47 -14.83 -16.14
C LYS A 259 7.45 -15.99 -16.32
N ARG A 260 8.77 -15.73 -16.33
CA ARG A 260 9.80 -16.77 -16.45
C ARG A 260 10.13 -17.42 -15.13
N ALA A 261 9.86 -16.74 -14.03
CA ALA A 261 10.11 -17.27 -12.69
C ALA A 261 9.23 -18.50 -12.40
N PRO A 262 9.73 -19.48 -11.62
CA PRO A 262 8.91 -20.57 -11.14
C PRO A 262 7.80 -20.14 -10.17
N CYS A 263 7.97 -19.01 -9.49
CA CYS A 263 7.02 -18.50 -8.50
C CYS A 263 5.75 -17.95 -9.14
N ARG A 264 4.68 -17.93 -8.35
CA ARG A 264 3.44 -17.20 -8.66
C ARG A 264 3.67 -15.70 -8.43
N TYR A 265 2.87 -14.84 -9.04
CA TYR A 265 2.97 -13.41 -8.78
C TYR A 265 1.63 -12.68 -8.92
N TYR A 266 1.50 -11.54 -8.24
CA TYR A 266 0.43 -10.57 -8.40
C TYR A 266 1.00 -9.27 -8.96
N VAL A 267 0.21 -8.52 -9.72
CA VAL A 267 0.49 -7.12 -10.05
C VAL A 267 -0.15 -6.23 -8.99
N CYS A 268 0.59 -5.23 -8.53
CA CYS A 268 0.20 -4.41 -7.37
C CYS A 268 0.22 -2.91 -7.73
N PRO A 269 -0.79 -2.43 -8.46
CA PRO A 269 -0.99 -1.00 -8.68
C PRO A 269 -1.53 -0.32 -7.42
N GLY A 270 -1.56 1.02 -7.41
CA GLY A 270 -1.99 1.79 -6.26
C GLY A 270 -3.24 2.62 -6.45
N THR A 271 -3.94 2.90 -5.35
CA THR A 271 -5.05 3.87 -5.30
C THR A 271 -4.61 5.28 -5.65
N SER A 272 -3.33 5.56 -5.54
CA SER A 272 -2.72 6.90 -5.69
C SER A 272 -3.31 7.95 -4.72
N SER A 273 -3.79 7.52 -3.56
CA SER A 273 -4.41 8.38 -2.54
C SER A 273 -3.38 9.07 -1.65
N TRP A 274 -2.26 8.41 -1.35
CA TRP A 274 -1.24 8.86 -0.39
C TRP A 274 -0.31 9.93 -0.94
N CYS A 275 0.41 10.61 -0.07
CA CYS A 275 1.25 11.76 -0.39
C CYS A 275 0.49 12.84 -1.19
N SER A 276 -0.81 12.88 -0.99
CA SER A 276 -1.76 13.84 -1.55
C SER A 276 -2.91 14.01 -0.55
N TYR A 277 -3.77 15.00 -0.75
CA TYR A 277 -4.97 15.17 0.07
C TYR A 277 -6.20 14.60 -0.63
N PHE A 278 -6.18 14.57 -1.96
CA PHE A 278 -7.35 14.34 -2.80
C PHE A 278 -7.16 13.19 -3.78
N GLY A 279 -6.01 12.51 -3.73
CA GLY A 279 -5.63 11.48 -4.69
C GLY A 279 -5.04 12.04 -6.00
N ARG A 280 -4.70 11.11 -6.91
CA ARG A 280 -4.20 11.36 -8.26
C ARG A 280 -5.00 10.48 -9.24
N HIS A 281 -6.24 10.86 -9.52
CA HIS A 281 -7.21 10.00 -10.20
C HIS A 281 -6.75 9.55 -11.60
N SER A 282 -6.26 10.47 -12.44
CA SER A 282 -5.77 10.12 -13.77
C SER A 282 -4.53 9.20 -13.74
N ASN A 283 -3.63 9.40 -12.76
CA ASN A 283 -2.49 8.49 -12.55
C ASN A 283 -2.98 7.09 -12.18
N MET A 284 -3.88 6.99 -11.22
CA MET A 284 -4.47 5.73 -10.76
C MET A 284 -5.09 4.94 -11.92
N ARG A 285 -5.91 5.58 -12.75
CA ARG A 285 -6.57 4.93 -13.88
C ARG A 285 -5.57 4.27 -14.84
N ILE A 286 -4.52 5.00 -15.23
CA ILE A 286 -3.50 4.49 -16.16
C ILE A 286 -2.67 3.39 -15.48
N ASN A 287 -2.28 3.59 -14.24
CA ASN A 287 -1.49 2.64 -13.48
C ASN A 287 -2.21 1.29 -13.31
N VAL A 288 -3.47 1.32 -12.86
CA VAL A 288 -4.30 0.12 -12.69
C VAL A 288 -4.56 -0.59 -14.02
N LEU A 289 -4.90 0.16 -15.08
CA LEU A 289 -5.15 -0.41 -16.39
C LEU A 289 -3.90 -1.10 -16.97
N THR A 290 -2.74 -0.45 -16.82
CA THR A 290 -1.46 -0.99 -17.31
C THR A 290 -1.09 -2.26 -16.55
N ALA A 291 -1.21 -2.25 -15.21
CA ALA A 291 -0.99 -3.41 -14.36
C ALA A 291 -1.92 -4.59 -14.73
N TYR A 292 -3.22 -4.33 -14.89
CA TYR A 292 -4.20 -5.33 -15.28
C TYR A 292 -3.85 -5.96 -16.64
N ASN A 293 -3.63 -5.14 -17.67
CA ASN A 293 -3.39 -5.62 -19.03
C ASN A 293 -2.11 -6.47 -19.12
N TRP A 294 -1.01 -6.01 -18.54
CA TRP A 294 0.25 -6.73 -18.56
C TRP A 294 0.25 -7.94 -17.62
N GLY A 295 -0.36 -7.81 -16.45
CA GLY A 295 -0.55 -8.93 -15.53
C GLY A 295 -1.33 -10.07 -16.18
N LYS A 296 -2.49 -9.77 -16.76
CA LYS A 296 -3.32 -10.76 -17.47
C LYS A 296 -2.58 -11.41 -18.64
N ARG A 297 -1.90 -10.60 -19.47
CA ARG A 297 -1.12 -11.09 -20.62
C ARG A 297 0.02 -12.02 -20.21
N ASN A 298 0.66 -11.76 -19.09
CA ASN A 298 1.84 -12.48 -18.62
C ASN A 298 1.54 -13.52 -17.53
N GLY A 299 0.27 -13.73 -17.16
CA GLY A 299 -0.15 -14.83 -16.28
C GLY A 299 -0.07 -14.51 -14.80
N ALA A 300 -0.22 -13.27 -14.38
CA ALA A 300 -0.40 -12.92 -12.98
C ALA A 300 -1.62 -13.65 -12.39
N GLU A 301 -1.48 -14.21 -11.19
CA GLU A 301 -2.57 -14.89 -10.49
C GLU A 301 -3.49 -13.93 -9.74
N GLY A 302 -3.09 -12.68 -9.55
CA GLY A 302 -3.90 -11.68 -8.86
C GLY A 302 -3.52 -10.24 -9.21
N LEU A 303 -4.45 -9.33 -8.89
CA LEU A 303 -4.25 -7.91 -8.82
C LEU A 303 -4.53 -7.48 -7.38
N LEU A 304 -3.52 -6.93 -6.72
CA LEU A 304 -3.61 -6.38 -5.37
C LEU A 304 -3.56 -4.86 -5.45
N LEU A 305 -4.70 -4.20 -5.31
CA LEU A 305 -4.76 -2.75 -5.25
C LEU A 305 -4.24 -2.28 -3.89
N THR A 306 -3.17 -1.48 -3.88
CA THR A 306 -2.53 -1.02 -2.64
C THR A 306 -2.97 0.38 -2.24
N ASP A 307 -3.11 0.63 -0.94
CA ASP A 307 -3.57 1.89 -0.37
C ASP A 307 -2.74 2.32 0.84
N TRP A 308 -1.70 3.11 0.57
CA TRP A 308 -0.72 3.48 1.57
C TRP A 308 -1.07 4.75 2.35
N GLY A 309 -0.52 4.86 3.55
CA GLY A 309 -0.69 6.00 4.45
C GLY A 309 0.54 6.89 4.64
N ASP A 310 1.44 6.94 3.68
CA ASP A 310 2.72 7.66 3.78
C ASP A 310 2.59 9.13 4.17
N ASN A 311 3.60 9.62 4.90
CA ASN A 311 3.79 11.03 5.24
C ASN A 311 2.61 11.67 6.01
N GLY A 312 2.10 10.98 7.02
CA GLY A 312 1.11 11.54 7.94
C GLY A 312 -0.33 11.14 7.66
N TYR A 313 -0.57 10.43 6.57
CA TYR A 313 -1.88 9.85 6.23
C TYR A 313 -3.07 10.84 6.35
N PRO A 314 -3.00 12.03 5.71
CA PRO A 314 -4.03 13.06 5.89
C PRO A 314 -5.35 12.73 5.19
N GLN A 315 -5.28 11.98 4.08
CA GLN A 315 -6.45 11.70 3.26
C GLN A 315 -7.46 10.82 3.99
N PRO A 316 -8.77 11.15 3.92
CA PRO A 316 -9.81 10.24 4.36
C PRO A 316 -9.91 9.02 3.42
N TRP A 317 -10.43 7.90 3.92
CA TRP A 317 -10.57 6.68 3.13
C TRP A 317 -11.46 6.85 1.89
N LEU A 318 -12.43 7.75 1.95
CA LEU A 318 -13.30 8.11 0.83
C LEU A 318 -12.52 8.48 -0.45
N VAL A 319 -11.30 9.01 -0.33
CA VAL A 319 -10.43 9.35 -1.48
C VAL A 319 -10.01 8.11 -2.27
N SER A 320 -9.91 6.95 -1.64
CA SER A 320 -9.53 5.68 -2.27
C SER A 320 -10.71 4.99 -2.96
N LEU A 321 -11.95 5.37 -2.65
CA LEU A 321 -13.15 4.71 -3.16
C LEU A 321 -13.28 4.73 -4.70
N PRO A 322 -12.97 5.82 -5.43
CA PRO A 322 -12.95 5.80 -6.89
C PRO A 322 -12.00 4.75 -7.49
N ALA A 323 -10.84 4.52 -6.85
CA ALA A 323 -9.88 3.51 -7.30
C ALA A 323 -10.40 2.08 -7.06
N LEU A 324 -11.02 1.83 -5.91
CA LEU A 324 -11.66 0.55 -5.61
C LEU A 324 -12.76 0.23 -6.62
N VAL A 325 -13.62 1.18 -6.91
CA VAL A 325 -14.70 1.03 -7.90
C VAL A 325 -14.14 0.81 -9.30
N TYR A 326 -13.17 1.63 -9.74
CA TYR A 326 -12.54 1.50 -11.04
C TYR A 326 -11.93 0.11 -11.25
N THR A 327 -11.15 -0.35 -10.28
CA THR A 327 -10.47 -1.65 -10.33
C THR A 327 -11.47 -2.80 -10.34
N SER A 328 -12.51 -2.74 -9.52
CA SER A 328 -13.58 -3.74 -9.47
C SER A 328 -14.28 -3.89 -10.83
N ILE A 329 -14.69 -2.79 -11.46
CA ILE A 329 -15.37 -2.81 -12.76
C ILE A 329 -14.41 -3.32 -13.84
N LEU A 330 -13.17 -2.84 -13.88
CA LEU A 330 -12.16 -3.31 -14.83
C LEU A 330 -11.91 -4.82 -14.72
N MET A 331 -11.78 -5.34 -13.51
CA MET A 331 -11.56 -6.78 -13.29
C MET A 331 -12.75 -7.62 -13.71
N ARG A 332 -13.98 -7.16 -13.44
CA ARG A 332 -15.21 -7.86 -13.81
C ARG A 332 -15.46 -7.84 -15.32
N ASP A 333 -15.33 -6.67 -15.94
CA ASP A 333 -15.78 -6.44 -17.32
C ASP A 333 -14.65 -6.59 -18.36
N GLY A 334 -13.38 -6.57 -17.91
CA GLY A 334 -12.19 -6.63 -18.76
C GLY A 334 -11.94 -5.35 -19.56
N THR A 335 -12.75 -4.30 -19.35
CA THR A 335 -12.66 -3.00 -20.03
C THR A 335 -12.70 -1.86 -19.02
N PRO A 336 -11.91 -0.79 -19.22
CA PRO A 336 -11.87 0.33 -18.28
C PRO A 336 -13.19 1.09 -18.26
N PRO A 337 -13.78 1.36 -17.07
CA PRO A 337 -14.97 2.19 -16.96
C PRO A 337 -14.69 3.66 -17.25
N SER A 338 -15.74 4.39 -17.66
CA SER A 338 -15.69 5.86 -17.74
C SER A 338 -15.71 6.49 -16.33
N ASP A 339 -15.33 7.77 -16.25
CA ASP A 339 -15.39 8.52 -14.98
C ASP A 339 -16.83 8.68 -14.50
N GLU A 340 -17.81 8.81 -15.40
CA GLU A 340 -19.22 8.87 -15.08
C GLU A 340 -19.73 7.56 -14.46
N THR A 341 -19.28 6.42 -14.99
CA THR A 341 -19.62 5.08 -14.45
C THR A 341 -19.04 4.91 -13.05
N VAL A 342 -17.77 5.31 -12.86
CA VAL A 342 -17.12 5.28 -11.52
C VAL A 342 -17.85 6.20 -10.56
N ALA A 343 -18.15 7.44 -10.96
CA ALA A 343 -18.85 8.41 -10.11
C ALA A 343 -20.23 7.91 -9.68
N ALA A 344 -21.00 7.36 -10.61
CA ALA A 344 -22.34 6.83 -10.32
C ALA A 344 -22.29 5.66 -9.30
N LYS A 345 -21.29 4.77 -9.41
CA LYS A 345 -21.13 3.67 -8.45
C LYS A 345 -20.62 4.14 -7.09
N VAL A 346 -19.77 5.15 -7.05
CA VAL A 346 -19.38 5.83 -5.80
C VAL A 346 -20.60 6.48 -5.13
N ASP A 347 -21.44 7.19 -5.90
CA ASP A 347 -22.67 7.79 -5.41
C ASP A 347 -23.62 6.75 -4.80
N GLU A 348 -23.78 5.60 -5.47
CA GLU A 348 -24.58 4.48 -4.97
C GLU A 348 -24.07 3.98 -3.60
N ILE A 349 -22.77 3.76 -3.47
CA ILE A 349 -22.13 3.29 -2.22
C ILE A 349 -22.29 4.33 -1.10
N CYS A 350 -22.13 5.60 -1.43
CA CYS A 350 -22.20 6.70 -0.47
C CYS A 350 -23.63 7.14 -0.15
N GLY A 351 -24.64 6.70 -0.91
CA GLY A 351 -26.03 7.14 -0.75
C GLY A 351 -26.25 8.64 -1.01
N CYS A 352 -25.34 9.30 -1.74
CA CYS A 352 -25.37 10.74 -1.98
C CYS A 352 -24.53 11.11 -3.20
N LYS A 353 -24.56 12.37 -3.67
CA LYS A 353 -23.79 12.84 -4.82
C LYS A 353 -22.40 13.33 -4.39
N VAL A 354 -21.39 12.47 -4.52
CA VAL A 354 -20.00 12.77 -4.15
C VAL A 354 -18.96 12.24 -5.16
N GLY A 355 -19.31 11.27 -5.99
CA GLY A 355 -18.38 10.56 -6.88
C GLY A 355 -17.70 11.50 -7.89
N ALA A 356 -18.47 12.31 -8.62
CA ALA A 356 -17.92 13.27 -9.57
C ALA A 356 -17.03 14.32 -8.88
N SER A 357 -17.39 14.73 -7.66
CA SER A 357 -16.57 15.62 -6.82
C SER A 357 -15.20 15.00 -6.48
N LEU A 358 -15.17 13.73 -6.06
CA LEU A 358 -13.92 13.04 -5.73
C LEU A 358 -13.01 12.93 -6.95
N ILE A 359 -13.55 12.58 -8.12
CA ILE A 359 -12.80 12.51 -9.37
C ILE A 359 -12.24 13.89 -9.76
N ARG A 360 -13.08 14.95 -9.67
CA ARG A 360 -12.63 16.33 -9.95
C ARG A 360 -11.51 16.76 -9.01
N ALA A 361 -11.66 16.53 -7.72
CA ALA A 361 -10.63 16.84 -6.71
C ALA A 361 -9.35 16.01 -6.95
N GLY A 362 -9.50 14.72 -7.26
CA GLY A 362 -8.39 13.81 -7.57
C GLY A 362 -7.63 14.16 -8.86
N ASN A 363 -8.17 15.03 -9.70
CA ASN A 363 -7.51 15.55 -10.89
C ASN A 363 -6.96 16.98 -10.71
N ALA A 364 -7.18 17.62 -9.56
CA ALA A 364 -6.69 18.99 -9.32
C ALA A 364 -5.15 19.10 -9.43
N TYR A 365 -4.41 18.04 -9.07
CA TYR A 365 -2.95 18.01 -9.18
C TYR A 365 -2.43 18.25 -10.60
N LEU A 366 -3.23 17.98 -11.64
CA LEU A 366 -2.86 18.20 -13.04
C LEU A 366 -2.65 19.68 -13.37
N ARG A 367 -3.17 20.60 -12.55
CA ARG A 367 -3.00 22.06 -12.71
C ARG A 367 -1.65 22.55 -12.20
N ALA A 368 -1.04 21.77 -11.31
CA ALA A 368 0.29 22.03 -10.77
C ALA A 368 1.16 20.77 -10.93
N PHE A 369 0.99 20.09 -12.07
CA PHE A 369 1.68 18.84 -12.35
C PHE A 369 3.15 19.07 -12.66
N SER A 370 4.01 18.34 -11.96
CA SER A 370 5.39 18.11 -12.35
C SER A 370 5.74 16.67 -12.02
N PRO A 371 6.41 15.93 -12.92
CA PRO A 371 6.94 14.62 -12.59
C PRO A 371 7.96 14.77 -11.46
N THR A 372 7.56 14.38 -10.25
CA THR A 372 8.40 14.52 -9.06
C THR A 372 9.29 13.30 -8.83
N GLY A 373 9.11 12.24 -9.63
CA GLY A 373 9.73 10.94 -9.39
C GLY A 373 9.28 10.27 -8.09
N THR A 374 8.21 10.75 -7.48
CA THR A 374 7.64 10.22 -6.23
C THR A 374 6.13 10.18 -6.32
N ASN A 375 5.51 9.34 -5.52
CA ASN A 375 4.05 9.15 -5.45
C ASN A 375 3.26 10.39 -4.97
N GLY A 376 3.92 11.49 -4.64
CA GLY A 376 3.31 12.70 -4.07
C GLY A 376 2.92 13.76 -5.09
N THR A 377 2.08 14.69 -4.66
CA THR A 377 1.69 15.87 -5.44
C THR A 377 2.46 17.12 -4.99
N LEU A 378 2.65 18.07 -5.93
CA LEU A 378 3.27 19.35 -5.59
C LEU A 378 2.40 20.16 -4.62
N LEU A 379 1.07 20.09 -4.73
CA LEU A 379 0.14 20.69 -3.76
C LEU A 379 0.41 20.18 -2.34
N TYR A 380 0.61 18.89 -2.17
CA TYR A 380 0.95 18.29 -0.88
C TYR A 380 2.31 18.81 -0.38
N ARG A 381 3.33 18.86 -1.25
CA ARG A 381 4.67 19.32 -0.87
C ARG A 381 4.71 20.80 -0.51
N LEU A 382 4.03 21.65 -1.30
CA LEU A 382 3.92 23.09 -1.01
C LEU A 382 3.22 23.31 0.32
N SER A 383 2.13 22.62 0.58
CA SER A 383 1.33 22.85 1.79
C SER A 383 1.96 22.27 3.05
N SER A 384 2.53 21.05 2.98
CA SER A 384 3.12 20.40 4.16
C SER A 384 4.53 20.88 4.50
N LYS A 385 5.29 21.37 3.50
CA LYS A 385 6.68 21.84 3.67
C LYS A 385 6.94 23.19 3.03
N PRO A 386 6.17 24.25 3.36
CA PRO A 386 6.20 25.52 2.65
C PRO A 386 7.56 26.25 2.76
N LYS A 387 8.32 25.99 3.84
CA LYS A 387 9.66 26.62 4.06
C LYS A 387 10.75 26.04 3.18
N THR A 388 10.62 24.79 2.77
CA THR A 388 11.63 24.05 1.98
C THR A 388 11.16 23.75 0.56
N PHE A 389 9.90 24.06 0.25
CA PHE A 389 9.36 23.87 -1.09
C PHE A 389 10.05 24.79 -2.09
N LYS A 390 10.52 24.20 -3.17
CA LYS A 390 11.07 24.93 -4.32
C LYS A 390 10.09 24.80 -5.48
N MET A 391 9.67 25.95 -6.00
CA MET A 391 8.82 26.03 -7.19
C MET A 391 9.59 25.45 -8.39
N PRO A 392 9.04 24.45 -9.12
CA PRO A 392 9.62 24.02 -10.38
C PRO A 392 9.67 25.17 -11.40
N GLU A 393 10.73 25.23 -12.21
CA GLU A 393 10.99 26.34 -13.16
C GLU A 393 9.85 26.56 -14.17
N HIS A 394 9.16 25.48 -14.57
CA HIS A 394 8.07 25.49 -15.53
C HIS A 394 6.69 25.78 -14.94
N LEU A 395 6.59 25.99 -13.61
CA LEU A 395 5.34 26.30 -12.90
C LEU A 395 5.39 27.66 -12.25
N THR A 396 4.21 28.22 -12.06
CA THR A 396 3.98 29.48 -11.37
C THR A 396 2.97 29.30 -10.25
N ILE A 397 2.81 30.29 -9.38
CA ILE A 397 1.78 30.27 -8.34
C ILE A 397 0.36 30.18 -8.94
N ARG A 398 0.14 30.71 -10.15
CA ARG A 398 -1.15 30.63 -10.84
C ARG A 398 -1.58 29.20 -11.17
N ASP A 399 -0.64 28.28 -11.37
CA ASP A 399 -0.95 26.86 -11.58
C ASP A 399 -1.53 26.24 -10.32
N PHE A 400 -0.99 26.63 -9.15
CA PHE A 400 -1.51 26.20 -7.85
C PHE A 400 -2.84 26.88 -7.51
N GLU A 401 -3.02 28.16 -7.84
CA GLU A 401 -4.31 28.85 -7.71
C GLU A 401 -5.38 28.19 -8.59
N SER A 402 -5.02 27.79 -9.81
CA SER A 402 -5.92 27.03 -10.70
C SER A 402 -6.28 25.67 -10.10
N ALA A 403 -5.33 24.98 -9.45
CA ALA A 403 -5.61 23.72 -8.76
C ALA A 403 -6.58 23.93 -7.59
N VAL A 404 -6.42 24.99 -6.80
CA VAL A 404 -7.36 25.38 -5.73
C VAL A 404 -8.75 25.67 -6.32
N GLY A 405 -8.82 26.36 -7.46
CA GLY A 405 -10.08 26.60 -8.19
C GLY A 405 -10.80 25.27 -8.50
N TRP A 406 -10.09 24.27 -8.99
CA TRP A 406 -10.65 22.93 -9.25
C TRP A 406 -11.15 22.23 -7.99
N LEU A 407 -10.47 22.40 -6.86
CA LEU A 407 -10.93 21.87 -5.57
C LEU A 407 -12.23 22.56 -5.12
N ARG A 408 -12.36 23.88 -5.32
CA ARG A 408 -13.60 24.63 -5.03
C ARG A 408 -14.76 24.21 -5.96
N GLU A 409 -14.50 24.00 -7.23
CA GLU A 409 -15.50 23.42 -8.13
C GLU A 409 -15.94 22.03 -7.67
N ALA A 410 -15.01 21.18 -7.26
CA ALA A 410 -15.33 19.86 -6.73
C ALA A 410 -16.23 19.94 -5.48
N GLN A 411 -15.99 20.91 -4.57
CA GLN A 411 -16.86 21.16 -3.42
C GLN A 411 -18.28 21.49 -3.85
N ALA A 412 -18.45 22.36 -4.88
CA ALA A 412 -19.76 22.78 -5.37
C ALA A 412 -20.56 21.68 -6.10
N MET A 413 -19.91 20.59 -6.52
CA MET A 413 -20.56 19.46 -7.19
C MET A 413 -21.27 18.49 -6.23
N ARG A 414 -21.10 18.65 -4.93
CA ARG A 414 -21.61 17.71 -3.92
C ARG A 414 -23.06 18.00 -3.55
N ASP A 415 -23.82 16.91 -3.38
CA ASP A 415 -25.09 16.93 -2.67
C ASP A 415 -25.06 15.81 -1.62
N LEU A 416 -24.98 16.19 -0.36
CA LEU A 416 -24.88 15.28 0.78
C LEU A 416 -26.24 14.94 1.41
N ALA A 417 -27.34 15.26 0.75
CA ALA A 417 -28.66 14.85 1.22
C ALA A 417 -28.72 13.31 1.30
N GLY A 418 -29.09 12.79 2.48
CA GLY A 418 -29.12 11.35 2.73
C GLY A 418 -27.76 10.68 3.00
N ALA A 419 -26.64 11.40 2.92
CA ALA A 419 -25.33 10.84 3.17
C ALA A 419 -25.21 10.26 4.59
N PRO A 420 -24.59 9.07 4.77
CA PRO A 420 -24.27 8.55 6.09
C PRO A 420 -23.17 9.40 6.77
N ASP A 421 -23.07 9.31 8.09
CA ASP A 421 -22.18 10.17 8.87
C ASP A 421 -20.70 10.02 8.47
N TRP A 422 -20.24 8.81 8.15
CA TRP A 422 -18.86 8.59 7.73
C TRP A 422 -18.51 9.34 6.43
N VAL A 423 -19.46 9.49 5.50
CA VAL A 423 -19.25 10.29 4.26
C VAL A 423 -19.18 11.76 4.60
N LYS A 424 -20.10 12.24 5.47
CA LYS A 424 -20.11 13.64 5.94
C LYS A 424 -18.80 13.99 6.65
N ASP A 425 -18.28 13.08 7.48
CA ASP A 425 -17.02 13.27 8.20
C ASP A 425 -15.82 13.34 7.24
N ASP A 426 -15.74 12.42 6.27
CA ASP A 426 -14.69 12.40 5.26
C ASP A 426 -14.75 13.65 4.37
N VAL A 427 -15.95 14.07 3.96
CA VAL A 427 -16.13 15.31 3.20
C VAL A 427 -15.74 16.53 4.03
N ALA A 428 -16.10 16.59 5.31
CA ALA A 428 -15.68 17.67 6.19
C ALA A 428 -14.16 17.74 6.36
N LEU A 429 -13.47 16.59 6.36
CA LEU A 429 -12.01 16.54 6.35
C LEU A 429 -11.44 17.05 5.02
N LEU A 430 -12.02 16.66 3.88
CA LEU A 430 -11.62 17.19 2.56
C LEU A 430 -11.80 18.70 2.46
N ASP A 431 -12.87 19.25 3.07
CA ASP A 431 -13.11 20.69 3.10
C ASP A 431 -12.08 21.42 3.96
N LEU A 432 -11.73 20.86 5.11
CA LEU A 432 -10.66 21.36 5.97
C LEU A 432 -9.32 21.41 5.22
N LEU A 433 -8.99 20.31 4.51
CA LEU A 433 -7.75 20.20 3.74
C LEU A 433 -7.75 21.14 2.51
N THR A 434 -8.90 21.35 1.88
CA THR A 434 -9.04 22.33 0.78
C THR A 434 -8.77 23.75 1.26
N ASP A 435 -9.33 24.14 2.40
CA ASP A 435 -9.07 25.46 2.97
C ASP A 435 -7.60 25.62 3.39
N PHE A 436 -7.03 24.60 4.00
CA PHE A 436 -5.60 24.57 4.34
C PHE A 436 -4.70 24.78 3.11
N VAL A 437 -4.93 24.01 2.03
CA VAL A 437 -4.17 24.14 0.79
C VAL A 437 -4.33 25.52 0.18
N ALA A 438 -5.55 26.08 0.16
CA ALA A 438 -5.82 27.40 -0.37
C ALA A 438 -5.02 28.50 0.37
N ARG A 439 -4.96 28.44 1.70
CA ARG A 439 -4.14 29.38 2.51
C ARG A 439 -2.65 29.24 2.24
N ARG A 440 -2.15 28.00 2.08
CA ARG A 440 -0.75 27.75 1.73
C ARG A 440 -0.38 28.30 0.35
N VAL A 441 -1.27 28.16 -0.63
CA VAL A 441 -1.11 28.73 -1.98
C VAL A 441 -1.16 30.26 -1.91
N ALA A 442 -2.01 30.85 -1.07
CA ALA A 442 -2.05 32.29 -0.81
C ALA A 442 -0.82 32.84 -0.04
N GLY A 443 0.14 31.98 0.33
CA GLY A 443 1.42 32.40 0.93
C GLY A 443 1.50 32.31 2.44
N GLU A 444 0.50 31.80 3.14
CA GLU A 444 0.57 31.59 4.57
C GLU A 444 1.58 30.47 4.91
N LYS A 445 2.61 30.80 5.72
CA LYS A 445 3.71 29.88 6.09
C LYS A 445 3.76 29.56 7.59
N GLY A 446 2.93 30.23 8.39
CA GLY A 446 2.89 30.08 9.85
C GLY A 446 2.28 28.74 10.30
N PRO A 447 2.36 28.43 11.62
CA PRO A 447 1.60 27.32 12.20
C PRO A 447 0.10 27.53 11.97
N LEU A 448 -0.63 26.43 11.88
CA LEU A 448 -2.09 26.51 11.77
C LEU A 448 -2.69 27.02 13.06
N ALA A 449 -3.77 27.75 12.91
CA ALA A 449 -4.56 28.16 14.06
C ALA A 449 -5.10 26.93 14.79
N ASP A 450 -5.24 27.02 16.13
CA ASP A 450 -5.73 25.93 16.98
C ASP A 450 -7.06 25.32 16.50
N VAL A 451 -7.90 26.16 15.86
CA VAL A 451 -9.17 25.72 15.26
C VAL A 451 -9.00 24.59 14.20
N TYR A 452 -7.89 24.59 13.44
CA TYR A 452 -7.63 23.51 12.49
C TYR A 452 -7.21 22.23 13.21
N ARG A 453 -6.40 22.37 14.27
CA ARG A 453 -5.96 21.25 15.10
C ARG A 453 -7.15 20.54 15.73
N GLU A 454 -8.02 21.31 16.39
CA GLU A 454 -9.22 20.79 17.04
C GLU A 454 -10.13 20.08 16.05
N ARG A 455 -10.42 20.70 14.91
CA ARG A 455 -11.28 20.11 13.88
C ARG A 455 -10.69 18.86 13.26
N TYR A 456 -9.38 18.88 12.94
CA TYR A 456 -8.69 17.71 12.41
C TYR A 456 -8.71 16.55 13.40
N THR A 457 -8.40 16.81 14.66
CA THR A 457 -8.46 15.81 15.74
C THR A 457 -9.86 15.25 15.92
N ALA A 458 -10.89 16.09 15.95
CA ALA A 458 -12.27 15.65 16.08
C ALA A 458 -12.69 14.73 14.91
N LEU A 459 -12.36 15.07 13.68
CA LEU A 459 -12.66 14.26 12.49
C LEU A 459 -11.85 12.95 12.46
N TRP A 460 -10.58 12.99 12.86
CA TRP A 460 -9.76 11.80 13.00
C TRP A 460 -10.39 10.78 13.94
N LEU A 461 -10.79 11.21 15.14
CA LEU A 461 -11.30 10.36 16.20
C LEU A 461 -12.66 9.73 15.91
N ARG A 462 -13.39 10.21 14.91
CA ARG A 462 -14.66 9.59 14.49
C ARG A 462 -14.47 8.25 13.78
N GLN A 463 -13.35 8.07 13.11
CA GLN A 463 -13.09 6.89 12.28
C GLN A 463 -11.84 6.12 12.67
N ASN A 464 -10.94 6.73 13.45
CA ASN A 464 -9.67 6.13 13.84
C ASN A 464 -9.52 6.10 15.36
N ARG A 465 -8.66 5.23 15.85
CA ARG A 465 -8.30 5.15 17.27
C ARG A 465 -7.51 6.39 17.70
N PRO A 466 -7.53 6.73 19.00
CA PRO A 466 -6.61 7.70 19.55
C PRO A 466 -5.15 7.26 19.29
N GLY A 467 -4.28 8.22 19.09
CA GLY A 467 -2.89 8.00 18.73
C GLY A 467 -2.62 8.41 17.27
N GLY A 468 -1.38 8.73 16.95
CA GLY A 468 -0.95 9.14 15.62
C GLY A 468 -1.43 10.50 15.11
N VAL A 469 -2.50 11.05 15.66
CA VAL A 469 -3.06 12.33 15.19
C VAL A 469 -2.05 13.48 15.32
N GLU A 470 -1.28 13.54 16.40
CA GLU A 470 -0.24 14.56 16.59
C GLU A 470 0.91 14.40 15.57
N ASP A 471 1.34 13.16 15.31
CA ASP A 471 2.37 12.87 14.31
C ASP A 471 1.86 13.22 12.89
N SER A 472 0.61 12.89 12.59
CA SER A 472 -0.07 13.28 11.36
C SER A 472 -0.12 14.79 11.20
N MET A 473 -0.60 15.51 12.21
CA MET A 473 -0.68 16.98 12.18
C MET A 473 0.69 17.63 11.96
N ARG A 474 1.72 17.13 12.65
CA ARG A 474 3.09 17.64 12.48
C ARG A 474 3.59 17.46 11.04
N LYS A 475 3.35 16.31 10.44
CA LYS A 475 3.77 16.01 9.06
C LYS A 475 2.94 16.75 8.02
N VAL A 476 1.64 16.83 8.22
CA VAL A 476 0.66 17.41 7.27
C VAL A 476 0.72 18.93 7.29
N PHE A 477 0.73 19.52 8.48
CA PHE A 477 0.63 20.96 8.65
C PHE A 477 1.99 21.66 8.82
N GLY A 478 3.08 20.88 8.81
CA GLY A 478 4.45 21.42 8.86
C GLY A 478 4.81 22.04 10.21
N GLU A 479 4.23 21.57 11.29
CA GLU A 479 4.57 21.96 12.65
C GLU A 479 5.86 21.24 13.12
N LYS A 480 6.66 21.91 13.98
CA LYS A 480 7.88 21.35 14.55
C LYS A 480 7.59 20.47 15.76
#